data_1516b6c8fcec7e55722ce1ff7369c3f8
#
_entry.id   1516b6c8fcec7e55722ce1ff7369c3f8
#
_cell.length_a   1.000
_cell.length_b   1.000
_cell.length_c   1.000
_cell.angle_alpha   90.00
_cell.angle_beta   90.00
_cell.angle_gamma   90.00
#
_symmetry.space_group_name_H-M   'P 1'
#
loop_
_entity.id
_entity.type
_entity.pdbx_description
1 polymer ?
#
loop_
_entity_poly.entity_id
_entity_poly.type
_entity_poly.pdbx_seq_one_letter_code
_entity_poly.pdbx_strand_id
1 'polypeptide(L)'
;MYKLCVFGGTTEGRELVEFLNTQPCRVTACVATEYGQTLLPEGENLTVSARPLPVGEIGALLQAERFDLVIDATHPYAASITRSIAAACEAAGVEHWRLLRGASEAPEDAVFAENTDEAVRFLSGTEGNILLTTGSKELSKFAALPDFAARCWARVLPLPASLEACGAAGLSPSHIFALQGPFSREMDEAMLHRTGARWLVTKDGGAAGGFQEKAAAARPAGARLLVIGRPTQETGSSLPETIGALCVRFGFSCRPRVTVVGIGPGSEAAQTGEVRAAIRAADALIGARRMLEAVARPGQLALDAIAPDAIADRIREHPQCRRFTVVMSGDTGFFSGTKKLLPLLQDC
;
A
#
# COMPACT_ATOMS: atom_id res chain seq x y z
N MET A 1 26.75 2.18 -15.95
CA MET A 1 25.65 1.43 -15.33
C MET A 1 25.21 2.24 -14.12
N TYR A 2 23.97 2.67 -14.07
CA TYR A 2 23.44 3.52 -13.00
C TYR A 2 23.39 2.77 -11.67
N LYS A 3 23.57 3.50 -10.56
CA LYS A 3 23.48 2.99 -9.21
C LYS A 3 22.30 3.67 -8.49
N LEU A 4 21.32 2.89 -8.04
CA LEU A 4 20.14 3.38 -7.38
C LEU A 4 20.04 2.81 -5.96
N CYS A 5 19.66 3.65 -4.99
CA CYS A 5 19.40 3.22 -3.63
C CYS A 5 17.90 3.33 -3.34
N VAL A 6 17.30 2.28 -2.79
CA VAL A 6 15.89 2.27 -2.38
C VAL A 6 15.80 1.96 -0.90
N PHE A 7 15.34 2.92 -0.10
CA PHE A 7 14.96 2.67 1.29
C PHE A 7 13.54 2.11 1.32
N GLY A 8 13.41 0.80 1.54
CA GLY A 8 12.16 0.07 1.49
C GLY A 8 11.43 0.02 2.83
N GLY A 9 10.21 -0.46 2.80
CA GLY A 9 9.35 -0.63 3.99
C GLY A 9 7.87 -0.68 3.63
N THR A 10 7.54 -0.54 2.35
CA THR A 10 6.18 -0.60 1.81
C THR A 10 6.08 -1.60 0.67
N THR A 11 4.86 -1.96 0.30
CA THR A 11 4.59 -2.80 -0.87
C THR A 11 5.04 -2.12 -2.15
N GLU A 12 4.81 -0.81 -2.27
CA GLU A 12 5.21 0.00 -3.41
C GLU A 12 6.75 0.04 -3.54
N GLY A 13 7.46 0.11 -2.41
CA GLY A 13 8.93 0.02 -2.39
C GLY A 13 9.43 -1.34 -2.88
N ARG A 14 8.76 -2.44 -2.51
CA ARG A 14 9.08 -3.77 -3.02
C ARG A 14 8.82 -3.88 -4.52
N GLU A 15 7.65 -3.46 -4.99
CA GLU A 15 7.31 -3.47 -6.42
C GLU A 15 8.27 -2.60 -7.26
N LEU A 16 8.77 -1.50 -6.68
CA LEU A 16 9.81 -0.69 -7.31
C LEU A 16 11.13 -1.46 -7.42
N VAL A 17 11.55 -2.16 -6.36
CA VAL A 17 12.78 -2.98 -6.39
C VAL A 17 12.63 -4.13 -7.40
N GLU A 18 11.47 -4.79 -7.46
CA GLU A 18 11.17 -5.81 -8.47
C GLU A 18 11.32 -5.25 -9.90
N PHE A 19 10.79 -4.05 -10.15
CA PHE A 19 10.97 -3.37 -11.43
C PHE A 19 12.44 -3.05 -11.72
N LEU A 20 13.14 -2.43 -10.78
CA LEU A 20 14.54 -2.03 -10.96
C LEU A 20 15.48 -3.23 -11.17
N ASN A 21 15.19 -4.37 -10.56
CA ASN A 21 15.94 -5.60 -10.71
C ASN A 21 15.92 -6.15 -12.16
N THR A 22 14.94 -5.73 -12.98
CA THR A 22 14.85 -6.07 -14.40
C THR A 22 15.54 -5.04 -15.31
N GLN A 23 16.09 -3.96 -14.77
CA GLN A 23 16.67 -2.86 -15.55
C GLN A 23 18.21 -2.91 -15.56
N PRO A 24 18.86 -2.28 -16.55
CA PRO A 24 20.32 -2.24 -16.65
C PRO A 24 20.95 -1.26 -15.63
N CYS A 25 20.67 -1.47 -14.33
CA CYS A 25 21.18 -0.68 -13.22
C CYS A 25 21.60 -1.59 -12.06
N ARG A 26 22.39 -1.05 -11.11
CA ARG A 26 22.65 -1.67 -9.81
C ARG A 26 21.74 -1.07 -8.77
N VAL A 27 21.11 -1.91 -7.96
CA VAL A 27 20.17 -1.51 -6.93
C VAL A 27 20.70 -1.91 -5.56
N THR A 28 20.74 -0.97 -4.63
CA THR A 28 20.92 -1.24 -3.21
C THR A 28 19.60 -1.00 -2.51
N ALA A 29 18.98 -2.07 -2.02
CA ALA A 29 17.75 -2.00 -1.26
C ALA A 29 18.04 -2.06 0.25
N CYS A 30 17.65 -1.04 0.99
CA CYS A 30 17.80 -0.95 2.43
C CYS A 30 16.44 -1.21 3.11
N VAL A 31 16.34 -2.29 3.87
CA VAL A 31 15.14 -2.65 4.65
C VAL A 31 15.49 -2.79 6.13
N ALA A 32 14.52 -2.50 7.01
CA ALA A 32 14.77 -2.45 8.44
C ALA A 32 14.85 -3.85 9.12
N THR A 33 14.41 -4.91 8.44
CA THR A 33 14.27 -6.25 9.05
C THR A 33 14.64 -7.35 8.06
N GLU A 34 15.09 -8.50 8.59
CA GLU A 34 15.31 -9.72 7.80
C GLU A 34 14.02 -10.18 7.10
N TYR A 35 12.86 -10.03 7.75
CA TYR A 35 11.59 -10.31 7.10
C TYR A 35 11.36 -9.42 5.87
N GLY A 36 11.71 -8.14 5.92
CA GLY A 36 11.66 -7.25 4.74
C GLY A 36 12.55 -7.76 3.60
N GLN A 37 13.70 -8.36 3.92
CA GLN A 37 14.58 -8.96 2.92
C GLN A 37 13.94 -10.18 2.23
N THR A 38 13.26 -11.06 2.97
CA THR A 38 12.64 -12.26 2.40
C THR A 38 11.52 -11.95 1.41
N LEU A 39 11.02 -10.72 1.40
CA LEU A 39 10.00 -10.26 0.46
C LEU A 39 10.57 -9.67 -0.83
N LEU A 40 11.88 -9.42 -0.88
CA LEU A 40 12.53 -8.85 -2.07
C LEU A 40 12.95 -9.97 -3.04
N PRO A 41 13.00 -9.66 -4.36
CA PRO A 41 13.47 -10.62 -5.35
C PRO A 41 14.97 -10.90 -5.17
N GLU A 42 15.43 -12.03 -5.67
CA GLU A 42 16.86 -12.28 -5.87
C GLU A 42 17.29 -11.73 -7.22
N GLY A 43 18.55 -11.27 -7.34
CA GLY A 43 19.10 -10.77 -8.59
C GLY A 43 20.56 -10.40 -8.49
N GLU A 44 21.32 -10.59 -9.58
CA GLU A 44 22.76 -10.27 -9.65
C GLU A 44 23.02 -8.76 -9.51
N ASN A 45 22.05 -7.95 -9.89
CA ASN A 45 22.14 -6.49 -9.83
C ASN A 45 21.60 -5.89 -8.52
N LEU A 46 21.08 -6.72 -7.62
CA LEU A 46 20.46 -6.32 -6.38
C LEU A 46 21.32 -6.66 -5.17
N THR A 47 21.66 -5.65 -4.39
CA THR A 47 22.28 -5.80 -3.07
C THR A 47 21.26 -5.41 -2.00
N VAL A 48 21.03 -6.27 -1.01
CA VAL A 48 20.07 -6.01 0.06
C VAL A 48 20.79 -5.81 1.41
N SER A 49 20.49 -4.70 2.08
CA SER A 49 20.88 -4.43 3.47
C SER A 49 19.66 -4.60 4.38
N ALA A 50 19.65 -5.64 5.20
CA ALA A 50 18.50 -6.03 6.03
C ALA A 50 18.70 -5.67 7.50
N ARG A 51 19.01 -4.40 7.77
CA ARG A 51 19.15 -3.89 9.14
C ARG A 51 18.76 -2.41 9.23
N PRO A 52 18.31 -1.95 10.39
CA PRO A 52 18.14 -0.53 10.60
C PRO A 52 19.47 0.21 10.39
N LEU A 53 19.45 1.25 9.58
CA LEU A 53 20.62 2.09 9.35
C LEU A 53 20.52 3.33 10.26
N PRO A 54 21.46 3.52 11.21
CA PRO A 54 21.57 4.75 11.95
C PRO A 54 21.85 5.95 11.02
N VAL A 55 21.44 7.14 11.43
CA VAL A 55 21.56 8.38 10.62
C VAL A 55 22.97 8.58 10.05
N GLY A 56 24.01 8.37 10.88
CA GLY A 56 25.42 8.53 10.44
C GLY A 56 25.84 7.50 9.39
N GLU A 57 25.28 6.29 9.42
CA GLU A 57 25.61 5.24 8.45
C GLU A 57 24.93 5.47 7.08
N ILE A 58 23.79 6.17 7.05
CA ILE A 58 23.15 6.57 5.78
C ILE A 58 24.10 7.46 4.99
N GLY A 59 24.63 8.52 5.62
CA GLY A 59 25.59 9.42 4.96
C GLY A 59 26.84 8.70 4.48
N ALA A 60 27.41 7.81 5.31
CA ALA A 60 28.59 7.01 4.92
C ALA A 60 28.29 6.09 3.70
N LEU A 61 27.13 5.44 3.67
CA LEU A 61 26.68 4.63 2.56
C LEU A 61 26.57 5.44 1.25
N LEU A 62 25.93 6.62 1.32
CA LEU A 62 25.75 7.48 0.15
C LEU A 62 27.09 7.97 -0.41
N GLN A 63 28.04 8.33 0.46
CA GLN A 63 29.38 8.78 0.05
C GLN A 63 30.23 7.65 -0.55
N ALA A 64 30.16 6.44 0.05
CA ALA A 64 30.94 5.29 -0.41
C ALA A 64 30.47 4.77 -1.78
N GLU A 65 29.16 4.67 -1.98
CA GLU A 65 28.57 4.03 -3.16
C GLU A 65 28.35 4.99 -4.33
N ARG A 66 28.24 6.29 -4.07
CA ARG A 66 27.99 7.33 -5.09
C ARG A 66 26.79 7.00 -5.97
N PHE A 67 25.61 6.97 -5.37
CA PHE A 67 24.36 6.70 -6.10
C PHE A 67 24.00 7.85 -7.05
N ASP A 68 23.40 7.49 -8.19
CA ASP A 68 22.82 8.45 -9.13
C ASP A 68 21.46 8.96 -8.67
N LEU A 69 20.76 8.19 -7.83
CA LEU A 69 19.46 8.53 -7.24
C LEU A 69 19.18 7.70 -5.99
N VAL A 70 18.59 8.35 -5.00
CA VAL A 70 18.05 7.72 -3.81
C VAL A 70 16.52 7.82 -3.83
N ILE A 71 15.83 6.71 -3.60
CA ILE A 71 14.36 6.69 -3.53
C ILE A 71 13.95 6.25 -2.13
N ASP A 72 13.26 7.13 -1.43
CA ASP A 72 12.66 6.83 -0.12
C ASP A 72 11.26 6.27 -0.30
N ALA A 73 11.14 4.96 -0.15
CA ALA A 73 9.90 4.18 -0.12
C ALA A 73 9.60 3.66 1.29
N THR A 74 10.05 4.35 2.32
CA THR A 74 9.75 4.00 3.71
C THR A 74 8.28 4.27 4.04
N HIS A 75 7.81 3.65 5.11
CA HIS A 75 6.40 3.81 5.52
C HIS A 75 6.09 5.27 5.87
N PRO A 76 4.93 5.83 5.49
CA PRO A 76 4.55 7.22 5.77
C PRO A 76 4.65 7.63 7.25
N TYR A 77 4.47 6.68 8.17
CA TYR A 77 4.62 6.92 9.62
C TYR A 77 6.06 6.83 10.12
N ALA A 78 7.02 6.61 9.26
CA ALA A 78 8.44 6.55 9.60
C ALA A 78 9.15 7.92 9.41
N ALA A 79 8.49 9.01 9.79
CA ALA A 79 8.94 10.40 9.56
C ALA A 79 10.37 10.72 10.01
N SER A 80 10.89 10.01 11.02
CA SER A 80 12.26 10.19 11.49
C SER A 80 13.27 9.73 10.43
N ILE A 81 13.10 8.52 9.89
CA ILE A 81 14.01 7.97 8.89
C ILE A 81 13.91 8.74 7.58
N THR A 82 12.70 9.12 7.13
CA THR A 82 12.49 9.96 5.95
C THR A 82 13.28 11.26 6.02
N ARG A 83 13.22 11.99 7.17
CA ARG A 83 14.02 13.20 7.38
C ARG A 83 15.52 12.92 7.36
N SER A 84 15.94 11.81 7.94
CA SER A 84 17.35 11.42 7.96
C SER A 84 17.89 11.12 6.57
N ILE A 85 17.09 10.42 5.73
CA ILE A 85 17.44 10.13 4.34
C ILE A 85 17.56 11.44 3.55
N ALA A 86 16.56 12.33 3.64
CA ALA A 86 16.59 13.61 2.94
C ALA A 86 17.80 14.45 3.31
N ALA A 87 18.09 14.60 4.62
CA ALA A 87 19.27 15.34 5.09
C ALA A 87 20.59 14.70 4.65
N ALA A 88 20.70 13.38 4.64
CA ALA A 88 21.89 12.69 4.17
C ALA A 88 22.10 12.85 2.66
N CYS A 89 21.01 12.83 1.87
CA CYS A 89 21.05 13.06 0.44
C CYS A 89 21.50 14.50 0.10
N GLU A 90 20.94 15.48 0.81
CA GLU A 90 21.34 16.89 0.69
C GLU A 90 22.83 17.08 0.99
N ALA A 91 23.31 16.52 2.11
CA ALA A 91 24.72 16.59 2.50
C ALA A 91 25.67 15.88 1.53
N ALA A 92 25.22 14.80 0.89
CA ALA A 92 26.00 14.05 -0.10
C ALA A 92 25.86 14.60 -1.53
N GLY A 93 24.99 15.57 -1.77
CA GLY A 93 24.69 16.11 -3.10
C GLY A 93 24.05 15.09 -4.04
N VAL A 94 23.29 14.11 -3.49
CA VAL A 94 22.59 13.07 -4.25
C VAL A 94 21.12 13.41 -4.34
N GLU A 95 20.57 13.27 -5.54
CA GLU A 95 19.15 13.50 -5.76
C GLU A 95 18.29 12.49 -4.98
N HIS A 96 17.21 12.98 -4.40
CA HIS A 96 16.30 12.21 -3.55
C HIS A 96 14.86 12.31 -4.05
N TRP A 97 14.22 11.17 -4.26
CA TRP A 97 12.80 11.08 -4.58
C TRP A 97 12.03 10.41 -3.45
N ARG A 98 10.82 10.87 -3.22
CA ARG A 98 9.90 10.25 -2.28
C ARG A 98 8.83 9.47 -3.03
N LEU A 99 8.82 8.15 -2.83
CA LEU A 99 7.75 7.27 -3.30
C LEU A 99 6.65 7.22 -2.25
N LEU A 100 5.48 7.72 -2.62
CA LEU A 100 4.31 7.72 -1.75
C LEU A 100 3.38 6.57 -2.09
N ARG A 101 2.85 5.98 -1.06
CA ARG A 101 1.68 5.10 -1.18
C ARG A 101 0.45 5.95 -1.51
N GLY A 102 -0.38 5.52 -2.47
CA GLY A 102 -1.68 6.13 -2.73
C GLY A 102 -2.52 6.27 -1.46
N ALA A 103 -3.24 7.39 -1.31
CA ALA A 103 -4.21 7.53 -0.24
C ALA A 103 -5.34 6.50 -0.43
N SER A 104 -5.82 5.93 0.66
CA SER A 104 -6.97 5.03 0.61
C SER A 104 -8.26 5.84 0.58
N GLU A 105 -9.23 5.43 -0.24
CA GLU A 105 -10.57 6.00 -0.18
C GLU A 105 -11.23 5.61 1.14
N ALA A 106 -11.53 6.60 1.95
CA ALA A 106 -12.29 6.39 3.19
C ALA A 106 -13.79 6.58 2.93
N PRO A 107 -14.67 5.89 3.69
CA PRO A 107 -16.11 6.14 3.65
C PRO A 107 -16.43 7.62 3.90
N GLU A 108 -17.52 8.13 3.31
CA GLU A 108 -17.97 9.53 3.47
C GLU A 108 -18.24 9.92 4.92
N ASP A 109 -18.62 8.96 5.76
CA ASP A 109 -18.93 9.14 7.18
C ASP A 109 -17.71 8.91 8.10
N ALA A 110 -16.54 8.68 7.53
CA ALA A 110 -15.30 8.55 8.30
C ALA A 110 -14.90 9.90 8.92
N VAL A 111 -14.43 9.82 10.17
CA VAL A 111 -13.87 10.97 10.87
C VAL A 111 -12.35 10.92 10.70
N PHE A 112 -11.74 12.08 10.44
CA PHE A 112 -10.29 12.20 10.29
C PHE A 112 -9.71 12.98 11.45
N ALA A 113 -8.57 12.51 11.93
CA ALA A 113 -7.71 13.21 12.87
C ALA A 113 -6.31 13.33 12.28
N GLU A 114 -5.66 14.47 12.38
CA GLU A 114 -4.31 14.68 11.85
C GLU A 114 -3.26 13.79 12.52
N ASN A 115 -3.46 13.54 13.81
CA ASN A 115 -2.54 12.76 14.65
C ASN A 115 -3.29 12.05 15.78
N THR A 116 -2.55 11.22 16.54
CA THR A 116 -3.12 10.44 17.64
C THR A 116 -3.65 11.32 18.77
N ASP A 117 -3.02 12.47 19.05
CA ASP A 117 -3.46 13.36 20.14
C ASP A 117 -4.82 14.02 19.80
N GLU A 118 -5.04 14.33 18.53
CA GLU A 118 -6.35 14.80 18.05
C GLU A 118 -7.40 13.70 18.08
N ALA A 119 -7.04 12.48 17.67
CA ALA A 119 -7.93 11.33 17.77
C ALA A 119 -8.38 11.07 19.22
N VAL A 120 -7.45 11.18 20.19
CA VAL A 120 -7.76 11.05 21.62
C VAL A 120 -8.69 12.18 22.08
N ARG A 121 -8.44 13.44 21.71
CA ARG A 121 -9.34 14.55 22.03
C ARG A 121 -10.75 14.33 21.48
N PHE A 122 -10.86 13.90 20.23
CA PHE A 122 -12.16 13.59 19.62
C PHE A 122 -12.89 12.46 20.38
N LEU A 123 -12.20 11.35 20.62
CA LEU A 123 -12.75 10.17 21.29
C LEU A 123 -13.14 10.43 22.75
N SER A 124 -12.48 11.40 23.43
CA SER A 124 -12.82 11.80 24.79
C SER A 124 -14.23 12.40 24.90
N GLY A 125 -14.75 12.98 23.81
CA GLY A 125 -16.13 13.50 23.74
C GLY A 125 -17.15 12.48 23.19
N THR A 126 -16.78 11.20 23.03
CA THR A 126 -17.63 10.16 22.45
C THR A 126 -17.96 9.07 23.46
N GLU A 127 -19.06 8.36 23.19
CA GLU A 127 -19.48 7.19 23.96
C GLU A 127 -19.25 5.90 23.18
N GLY A 128 -19.30 4.77 23.91
CA GLY A 128 -19.22 3.43 23.38
C GLY A 128 -17.80 2.89 23.29
N ASN A 129 -17.71 1.62 22.96
CA ASN A 129 -16.45 0.89 22.90
C ASN A 129 -15.62 1.28 21.68
N ILE A 130 -14.30 1.12 21.80
CA ILE A 130 -13.32 1.52 20.80
C ILE A 130 -12.43 0.34 20.46
N LEU A 131 -12.30 -0.02 19.18
CA LEU A 131 -11.30 -0.96 18.70
C LEU A 131 -10.13 -0.19 18.08
N LEU A 132 -8.96 -0.25 18.74
CA LEU A 132 -7.72 0.38 18.31
C LEU A 132 -6.94 -0.60 17.42
N THR A 133 -6.75 -0.26 16.15
CA THR A 133 -5.94 -1.04 15.19
C THR A 133 -4.70 -0.29 14.74
N THR A 134 -4.24 0.64 15.56
CA THR A 134 -3.07 1.50 15.32
C THR A 134 -1.74 0.89 15.74
N GLY A 135 -1.77 -0.34 16.30
CA GLY A 135 -0.61 -1.00 16.87
C GLY A 135 -0.26 -0.52 18.28
N SER A 136 0.83 -1.04 18.85
CA SER A 136 1.19 -0.81 20.26
C SER A 136 1.99 0.48 20.53
N LYS A 137 2.66 1.04 19.53
CA LYS A 137 3.63 2.15 19.73
C LYS A 137 3.02 3.43 20.30
N GLU A 138 1.76 3.73 19.98
CA GLU A 138 1.08 4.95 20.43
C GLU A 138 -0.04 4.66 21.42
N LEU A 139 -0.11 3.42 21.91
CA LEU A 139 -1.18 2.98 22.82
C LEU A 139 -1.20 3.79 24.13
N SER A 140 -0.03 4.19 24.63
CA SER A 140 0.12 5.05 25.80
C SER A 140 -0.61 6.41 25.66
N LYS A 141 -0.73 6.95 24.46
CA LYS A 141 -1.49 8.20 24.22
C LYS A 141 -2.99 7.98 24.41
N PHE A 142 -3.50 6.84 23.96
CA PHE A 142 -4.90 6.48 24.14
C PHE A 142 -5.26 6.19 25.60
N ALA A 143 -4.27 5.84 26.45
CA ALA A 143 -4.50 5.65 27.88
C ALA A 143 -4.99 6.94 28.60
N ALA A 144 -4.89 8.11 27.95
CA ALA A 144 -5.47 9.36 28.44
C ALA A 144 -7.00 9.45 28.24
N LEU A 145 -7.61 8.52 27.51
CA LEU A 145 -9.07 8.49 27.34
C LEU A 145 -9.79 8.19 28.65
N PRO A 146 -10.91 8.85 28.94
CA PRO A 146 -11.79 8.45 30.03
C PRO A 146 -12.20 6.98 29.87
N ASP A 147 -12.17 6.22 30.94
CA ASP A 147 -12.55 4.79 30.98
C ASP A 147 -11.79 3.91 29.97
N PHE A 148 -10.55 4.26 29.60
CA PHE A 148 -9.74 3.57 28.60
C PHE A 148 -9.72 2.06 28.81
N ALA A 149 -9.42 1.60 30.03
CA ALA A 149 -9.31 0.18 30.33
C ALA A 149 -10.65 -0.59 30.18
N ALA A 150 -11.77 0.09 30.32
CA ALA A 150 -13.10 -0.52 30.21
C ALA A 150 -13.66 -0.51 28.79
N ARG A 151 -13.40 0.58 28.03
CA ARG A 151 -14.01 0.79 26.71
C ARG A 151 -13.10 0.56 25.51
N CYS A 152 -11.80 0.35 25.72
CA CYS A 152 -10.84 0.15 24.62
C CYS A 152 -10.38 -1.30 24.48
N TRP A 153 -10.34 -1.77 23.26
CA TRP A 153 -9.68 -3.00 22.84
C TRP A 153 -8.55 -2.64 21.89
N ALA A 154 -7.44 -3.37 21.95
CA ALA A 154 -6.31 -3.15 21.05
C ALA A 154 -6.00 -4.39 20.22
N ARG A 155 -5.80 -4.19 18.91
CA ARG A 155 -5.20 -5.19 18.03
C ARG A 155 -3.74 -4.84 17.79
N VAL A 156 -2.85 -5.76 18.19
CA VAL A 156 -1.41 -5.60 18.15
C VAL A 156 -0.74 -6.85 17.56
N LEU A 157 0.52 -6.72 17.17
CA LEU A 157 1.31 -7.90 16.77
C LEU A 157 1.51 -8.84 17.96
N PRO A 158 1.60 -10.17 17.74
CA PRO A 158 1.83 -11.18 18.77
C PRO A 158 3.30 -11.21 19.21
N LEU A 159 3.83 -10.06 19.61
CA LEU A 159 5.21 -9.88 20.06
C LEU A 159 5.22 -9.52 21.54
N PRO A 160 6.20 -10.02 22.34
CA PRO A 160 6.31 -9.71 23.76
C PRO A 160 6.23 -8.20 24.05
N ALA A 161 7.00 -7.40 23.34
CA ALA A 161 7.02 -5.94 23.50
C ALA A 161 5.65 -5.28 23.22
N SER A 162 4.84 -5.85 22.32
CA SER A 162 3.49 -5.33 22.04
C SER A 162 2.52 -5.66 23.19
N LEU A 163 2.64 -6.84 23.79
CA LEU A 163 1.82 -7.24 24.93
C LEU A 163 2.20 -6.46 26.19
N GLU A 164 3.50 -6.26 26.42
CA GLU A 164 4.03 -5.42 27.50
C GLU A 164 3.49 -3.98 27.38
N ALA A 165 3.50 -3.39 26.19
CA ALA A 165 2.96 -2.06 25.93
C ALA A 165 1.45 -1.98 26.24
N CYS A 166 0.68 -3.03 25.93
CA CYS A 166 -0.75 -3.12 26.27
C CYS A 166 -0.96 -3.15 27.79
N GLY A 167 -0.20 -3.97 28.50
CA GLY A 167 -0.25 -4.05 29.96
C GLY A 167 0.15 -2.75 30.63
N ALA A 168 1.24 -2.11 30.16
CA ALA A 168 1.70 -0.81 30.64
C ALA A 168 0.69 0.31 30.44
N ALA A 169 -0.11 0.22 29.35
CA ALA A 169 -1.20 1.17 29.09
C ALA A 169 -2.46 0.88 29.95
N GLY A 170 -2.52 -0.23 30.69
CA GLY A 170 -3.64 -0.58 31.56
C GLY A 170 -4.71 -1.45 30.91
N LEU A 171 -4.47 -2.05 29.74
CA LEU A 171 -5.43 -2.99 29.14
C LEU A 171 -5.34 -4.37 29.81
N SER A 172 -6.51 -4.96 30.08
CA SER A 172 -6.59 -6.35 30.52
C SER A 172 -6.31 -7.29 29.34
N PRO A 173 -5.81 -8.52 29.59
CA PRO A 173 -5.60 -9.51 28.53
C PRO A 173 -6.84 -9.81 27.68
N SER A 174 -8.04 -9.72 28.27
CA SER A 174 -9.33 -9.91 27.57
C SER A 174 -9.64 -8.82 26.53
N HIS A 175 -8.95 -7.68 26.60
CA HIS A 175 -9.10 -6.54 25.71
C HIS A 175 -8.00 -6.48 24.63
N ILE A 176 -7.23 -7.55 24.46
CA ILE A 176 -6.10 -7.59 23.53
C ILE A 176 -6.34 -8.67 22.48
N PHE A 177 -6.25 -8.29 21.22
CA PHE A 177 -6.14 -9.18 20.06
C PHE A 177 -4.69 -9.19 19.60
N ALA A 178 -3.92 -10.22 19.98
CA ALA A 178 -2.53 -10.39 19.55
C ALA A 178 -2.50 -11.21 18.26
N LEU A 179 -2.57 -10.57 17.11
CA LEU A 179 -2.73 -11.21 15.81
C LEU A 179 -1.86 -10.53 14.75
N GLN A 180 -1.40 -11.32 13.77
CA GLN A 180 -0.66 -10.85 12.60
C GLN A 180 -1.57 -10.92 11.36
N GLY A 181 -1.67 -9.78 10.64
CA GLY A 181 -2.41 -9.70 9.38
C GLY A 181 -1.69 -10.40 8.20
N PRO A 182 -2.28 -10.35 6.99
CA PRO A 182 -3.45 -9.55 6.63
C PRO A 182 -4.77 -10.09 7.18
N PHE A 183 -5.74 -9.21 7.40
CA PHE A 183 -7.08 -9.56 7.90
C PHE A 183 -8.11 -9.41 6.80
N SER A 184 -9.07 -10.32 6.74
CA SER A 184 -10.24 -10.18 5.88
C SER A 184 -11.29 -9.25 6.51
N ARG A 185 -12.21 -8.75 5.70
CA ARG A 185 -13.36 -7.97 6.15
C ARG A 185 -14.15 -8.70 7.24
N GLU A 186 -14.43 -9.99 7.04
CA GLU A 186 -15.21 -10.82 7.97
C GLU A 186 -14.52 -10.93 9.33
N MET A 187 -13.20 -10.98 9.35
CA MET A 187 -12.44 -11.01 10.59
C MET A 187 -12.49 -9.67 11.33
N ASP A 188 -12.40 -8.56 10.61
CA ASP A 188 -12.58 -7.23 11.18
C ASP A 188 -14.03 -7.04 11.72
N GLU A 189 -15.06 -7.48 10.98
CA GLU A 189 -16.44 -7.48 11.43
C GLU A 189 -16.62 -8.32 12.72
N ALA A 190 -16.04 -9.53 12.76
CA ALA A 190 -16.13 -10.39 13.94
C ALA A 190 -15.49 -9.74 15.19
N MET A 191 -14.36 -9.06 15.05
CA MET A 191 -13.73 -8.32 16.16
C MET A 191 -14.60 -7.14 16.60
N LEU A 192 -15.19 -6.39 15.67
CA LEU A 192 -16.09 -5.28 15.99
C LEU A 192 -17.35 -5.76 16.75
N HIS A 193 -17.96 -6.84 16.28
CA HIS A 193 -19.10 -7.45 16.97
C HIS A 193 -18.71 -7.99 18.36
N ARG A 194 -17.57 -8.68 18.47
CA ARG A 194 -17.07 -9.23 19.75
C ARG A 194 -16.86 -8.16 20.80
N THR A 195 -16.39 -6.97 20.37
CA THR A 195 -16.09 -5.84 21.27
C THR A 195 -17.28 -4.91 21.48
N GLY A 196 -18.32 -5.01 20.65
CA GLY A 196 -19.39 -4.02 20.58
C GLY A 196 -18.87 -2.61 20.29
N ALA A 197 -17.78 -2.52 19.52
CA ALA A 197 -17.11 -1.25 19.25
C ALA A 197 -18.01 -0.33 18.41
N ARG A 198 -18.18 0.89 18.88
CA ARG A 198 -18.80 1.99 18.12
C ARG A 198 -17.79 2.78 17.30
N TRP A 199 -16.51 2.64 17.63
CA TRP A 199 -15.42 3.31 16.94
C TRP A 199 -14.36 2.30 16.55
N LEU A 200 -14.00 2.27 15.27
CA LEU A 200 -12.83 1.58 14.75
C LEU A 200 -11.76 2.64 14.45
N VAL A 201 -10.68 2.62 15.21
CA VAL A 201 -9.57 3.55 15.01
C VAL A 201 -8.47 2.88 14.19
N THR A 202 -8.13 3.47 13.09
CA THR A 202 -7.08 2.97 12.20
C THR A 202 -6.17 4.11 11.72
N LYS A 203 -4.99 3.75 11.23
CA LYS A 203 -4.14 4.67 10.46
C LYS A 203 -4.45 4.51 8.98
N ASP A 204 -4.30 5.58 8.20
CA ASP A 204 -4.33 5.50 6.75
C ASP A 204 -3.06 4.79 6.25
N GLY A 205 -3.06 3.47 6.34
CA GLY A 205 -1.96 2.61 5.92
C GLY A 205 -2.00 2.23 4.44
N GLY A 206 -2.94 2.76 3.66
CA GLY A 206 -3.16 2.38 2.27
C GLY A 206 -3.73 0.95 2.11
N ALA A 207 -3.89 0.49 0.88
CA ALA A 207 -4.48 -0.81 0.55
C ALA A 207 -3.74 -1.99 1.23
N ALA A 208 -2.41 -1.99 1.24
CA ALA A 208 -1.62 -3.05 1.88
C ALA A 208 -1.69 -3.05 3.43
N GLY A 209 -2.18 -1.97 4.05
CA GLY A 209 -2.44 -1.89 5.50
C GLY A 209 -3.78 -2.48 5.92
N GLY A 210 -4.55 -3.09 4.99
CA GLY A 210 -5.89 -3.60 5.25
C GLY A 210 -6.90 -2.48 5.57
N PHE A 211 -6.68 -1.29 5.03
CA PHE A 211 -7.56 -0.14 5.29
C PHE A 211 -8.93 -0.37 4.68
N GLN A 212 -8.98 -0.88 3.43
CA GLN A 212 -10.24 -1.13 2.72
C GLN A 212 -11.10 -2.18 3.43
N GLU A 213 -10.49 -3.24 3.93
CA GLU A 213 -11.17 -4.30 4.70
C GLU A 213 -11.79 -3.73 5.97
N LYS A 214 -11.03 -2.90 6.72
CA LYS A 214 -11.51 -2.21 7.92
C LYS A 214 -12.64 -1.24 7.62
N ALA A 215 -12.49 -0.44 6.55
CA ALA A 215 -13.51 0.51 6.11
C ALA A 215 -14.80 -0.21 5.71
N ALA A 216 -14.67 -1.33 4.97
CA ALA A 216 -15.80 -2.15 4.57
C ALA A 216 -16.46 -2.90 5.75
N ALA A 217 -15.69 -3.21 6.81
CA ALA A 217 -16.17 -3.91 8.00
C ALA A 217 -16.90 -2.98 8.99
N ALA A 218 -16.49 -1.72 9.09
CA ALA A 218 -16.96 -0.81 10.13
C ALA A 218 -18.47 -0.57 10.08
N ARG A 219 -18.99 -0.13 8.93
CA ARG A 219 -20.41 0.23 8.77
C ARG A 219 -21.38 -0.94 8.99
N PRO A 220 -21.16 -2.15 8.41
CA PRO A 220 -22.04 -3.31 8.66
C PRO A 220 -22.04 -3.75 10.13
N ALA A 221 -20.92 -3.58 10.84
CA ALA A 221 -20.80 -3.88 12.27
C ALA A 221 -21.38 -2.77 13.18
N GLY A 222 -21.94 -1.70 12.62
CA GLY A 222 -22.49 -0.57 13.38
C GLY A 222 -21.43 0.34 14.00
N ALA A 223 -20.19 0.26 13.53
CA ALA A 223 -19.07 1.09 13.98
C ALA A 223 -18.80 2.24 13.00
N ARG A 224 -18.33 3.37 13.52
CA ARG A 224 -17.81 4.49 12.73
C ARG A 224 -16.28 4.39 12.64
N LEU A 225 -15.75 4.80 11.51
CA LEU A 225 -14.31 4.81 11.28
C LEU A 225 -13.70 6.14 11.73
N LEU A 226 -12.66 6.07 12.57
CA LEU A 226 -11.78 7.19 12.87
C LEU A 226 -10.41 6.91 12.25
N VAL A 227 -10.04 7.71 11.28
CA VAL A 227 -8.78 7.59 10.54
C VAL A 227 -7.79 8.58 11.09
N ILE A 228 -6.68 8.09 11.60
CA ILE A 228 -5.54 8.94 11.93
C ILE A 228 -4.76 9.15 10.64
N GLY A 229 -4.74 10.39 10.16
CA GLY A 229 -4.06 10.80 8.95
C GLY A 229 -2.55 10.66 9.04
N ARG A 230 -1.89 10.90 7.95
CA ARG A 230 -0.41 10.88 7.89
C ARG A 230 0.15 12.03 8.72
N PRO A 231 1.27 11.83 9.46
CA PRO A 231 1.86 12.86 10.33
C PRO A 231 2.28 14.14 9.59
N THR A 232 2.47 14.06 8.28
CA THR A 232 2.88 15.18 7.41
C THR A 232 2.20 15.03 6.05
N GLN A 233 1.82 16.17 5.42
CA GLN A 233 1.55 16.21 3.98
C GLN A 233 2.90 16.02 3.28
N GLU A 234 3.23 14.78 2.95
CA GLU A 234 4.43 14.47 2.19
C GLU A 234 4.20 14.79 0.71
N THR A 235 5.13 15.53 0.12
CA THR A 235 5.22 15.67 -1.34
C THR A 235 6.01 14.49 -1.90
N GLY A 236 5.52 13.86 -2.94
CA GLY A 236 6.16 12.71 -3.59
C GLY A 236 5.31 12.18 -4.71
N SER A 237 5.78 11.11 -5.35
CA SER A 237 5.12 10.51 -6.51
C SER A 237 4.57 9.13 -6.17
N SER A 238 3.50 8.74 -6.83
CA SER A 238 3.00 7.36 -6.81
C SER A 238 3.98 6.40 -7.50
N LEU A 239 3.79 5.10 -7.32
CA LEU A 239 4.63 4.09 -7.97
C LEU A 239 4.62 4.20 -9.52
N PRO A 240 3.46 4.34 -10.20
CA PRO A 240 3.43 4.53 -11.65
C PRO A 240 4.19 5.80 -12.11
N GLU A 241 4.00 6.92 -11.43
CA GLU A 241 4.69 8.18 -11.74
C GLU A 241 6.21 8.05 -11.53
N THR A 242 6.63 7.43 -10.42
CA THR A 242 8.04 7.19 -10.10
C THR A 242 8.70 6.33 -11.18
N ILE A 243 8.05 5.23 -11.59
CA ILE A 243 8.55 4.36 -12.65
C ILE A 243 8.59 5.10 -13.98
N GLY A 244 7.56 5.86 -14.33
CA GLY A 244 7.55 6.67 -15.55
C GLY A 244 8.72 7.66 -15.60
N ALA A 245 8.96 8.37 -14.48
CA ALA A 245 10.10 9.29 -14.37
C ALA A 245 11.46 8.59 -14.48
N LEU A 246 11.61 7.38 -13.89
CA LEU A 246 12.82 6.56 -14.03
C LEU A 246 13.06 6.11 -15.47
N CYS A 247 11.99 5.73 -16.19
CA CYS A 247 12.09 5.34 -17.60
C CYS A 247 12.57 6.51 -18.47
N VAL A 248 12.01 7.70 -18.25
CA VAL A 248 12.42 8.91 -18.98
C VAL A 248 13.87 9.29 -18.66
N ARG A 249 14.24 9.27 -17.38
CA ARG A 249 15.55 9.74 -16.91
C ARG A 249 16.70 8.80 -17.29
N PHE A 250 16.51 7.50 -17.12
CA PHE A 250 17.57 6.51 -17.25
C PHE A 250 17.45 5.65 -18.51
N GLY A 251 16.40 5.86 -19.32
CA GLY A 251 16.15 5.06 -20.52
C GLY A 251 15.74 3.61 -20.20
N PHE A 252 15.10 3.38 -19.07
CA PHE A 252 14.69 2.05 -18.67
C PHE A 252 13.51 1.54 -19.51
N SER A 253 13.45 0.23 -19.72
CA SER A 253 12.37 -0.41 -20.46
C SER A 253 11.16 -0.61 -19.58
N CYS A 254 10.04 0.01 -19.94
CA CYS A 254 8.79 -0.10 -19.23
C CYS A 254 7.85 -1.07 -19.94
N ARG A 255 8.09 -2.38 -19.83
CA ARG A 255 7.09 -3.37 -20.30
C ARG A 255 5.99 -3.48 -19.25
N PRO A 256 4.75 -3.13 -19.59
CA PRO A 256 3.64 -3.29 -18.67
C PRO A 256 3.25 -4.75 -18.51
N ARG A 257 2.72 -5.11 -17.34
CA ARG A 257 2.05 -6.38 -17.14
C ARG A 257 0.60 -6.26 -17.60
N VAL A 258 0.23 -7.05 -18.60
CA VAL A 258 -1.15 -7.10 -19.09
C VAL A 258 -1.82 -8.40 -18.63
N THR A 259 -2.91 -8.27 -17.87
CA THR A 259 -3.73 -9.39 -17.42
C THR A 259 -5.05 -9.35 -18.18
N VAL A 260 -5.41 -10.44 -18.84
CA VAL A 260 -6.71 -10.55 -19.53
C VAL A 260 -7.67 -11.36 -18.68
N VAL A 261 -8.81 -10.79 -18.34
CA VAL A 261 -9.80 -11.42 -17.47
C VAL A 261 -11.18 -11.47 -18.09
N GLY A 262 -11.90 -12.57 -17.84
CA GLY A 262 -13.31 -12.70 -18.15
C GLY A 262 -14.16 -12.39 -16.93
N ILE A 263 -15.11 -11.46 -17.05
CA ILE A 263 -15.97 -11.04 -15.92
C ILE A 263 -17.34 -11.75 -15.90
N GLY A 264 -17.53 -12.73 -16.76
CA GLY A 264 -18.83 -13.43 -16.86
C GLY A 264 -19.98 -12.48 -17.16
N PRO A 265 -21.12 -12.59 -16.44
CA PRO A 265 -22.27 -11.70 -16.61
C PRO A 265 -22.06 -10.28 -16.07
N GLY A 266 -20.91 -9.97 -15.47
CA GLY A 266 -20.53 -8.64 -15.00
C GLY A 266 -20.80 -8.38 -13.52
N SER A 267 -21.52 -9.24 -12.78
CA SER A 267 -21.72 -9.06 -11.35
C SER A 267 -20.45 -9.44 -10.56
N GLU A 268 -20.13 -8.69 -9.51
CA GLU A 268 -18.96 -8.99 -8.65
C GLU A 268 -19.06 -10.37 -8.01
N ALA A 269 -20.24 -10.84 -7.70
CA ALA A 269 -20.50 -12.18 -7.13
C ALA A 269 -20.16 -13.34 -8.10
N ALA A 270 -20.22 -13.10 -9.41
CA ALA A 270 -19.88 -14.07 -10.43
C ALA A 270 -18.40 -14.11 -10.80
N GLN A 271 -17.60 -13.19 -10.25
CA GLN A 271 -16.17 -13.12 -10.52
C GLN A 271 -15.38 -14.00 -9.55
N THR A 272 -14.35 -14.68 -10.05
CA THR A 272 -13.41 -15.40 -9.18
C THR A 272 -12.60 -14.45 -8.32
N GLY A 273 -12.00 -14.96 -7.23
CA GLY A 273 -11.11 -14.17 -6.38
C GLY A 273 -9.92 -13.58 -7.15
N GLU A 274 -9.38 -14.34 -8.12
CA GLU A 274 -8.26 -13.90 -8.96
C GLU A 274 -8.65 -12.75 -9.90
N VAL A 275 -9.83 -12.83 -10.53
CA VAL A 275 -10.36 -11.77 -11.39
C VAL A 275 -10.54 -10.48 -10.59
N ARG A 276 -11.15 -10.55 -9.40
CA ARG A 276 -11.30 -9.40 -8.51
C ARG A 276 -9.97 -8.82 -8.09
N ALA A 277 -8.99 -9.68 -7.76
CA ALA A 277 -7.64 -9.23 -7.40
C ALA A 277 -6.94 -8.51 -8.56
N ALA A 278 -7.03 -9.05 -9.78
CA ALA A 278 -6.45 -8.43 -10.97
C ALA A 278 -7.08 -7.07 -11.28
N ILE A 279 -8.42 -6.95 -11.19
CA ILE A 279 -9.13 -5.68 -11.38
C ILE A 279 -8.71 -4.66 -10.32
N ARG A 280 -8.61 -5.08 -9.05
CA ARG A 280 -8.20 -4.19 -7.94
C ARG A 280 -6.76 -3.71 -8.07
N ALA A 281 -5.87 -4.55 -8.57
CA ALA A 281 -4.46 -4.26 -8.69
C ALA A 281 -4.10 -3.47 -9.96
N ALA A 282 -5.03 -3.29 -10.89
CA ALA A 282 -4.79 -2.61 -12.15
C ALA A 282 -4.62 -1.10 -11.97
N ASP A 283 -3.61 -0.53 -12.64
CA ASP A 283 -3.45 0.92 -12.78
C ASP A 283 -4.43 1.45 -13.82
N ALA A 284 -4.70 0.64 -14.86
CA ALA A 284 -5.69 0.92 -15.89
C ALA A 284 -6.52 -0.32 -16.25
N LEU A 285 -7.82 -0.13 -16.44
CA LEU A 285 -8.74 -1.13 -16.98
C LEU A 285 -9.02 -0.82 -18.43
N ILE A 286 -9.01 -1.84 -19.30
CA ILE A 286 -9.32 -1.71 -20.73
C ILE A 286 -10.45 -2.68 -21.08
N GLY A 287 -11.46 -2.20 -21.79
CA GLY A 287 -12.58 -3.06 -22.21
C GLY A 287 -13.73 -2.26 -22.79
N ALA A 288 -14.85 -2.92 -23.10
CA ALA A 288 -16.05 -2.23 -23.51
C ALA A 288 -16.62 -1.38 -22.38
N ARG A 289 -17.08 -0.18 -22.70
CA ARG A 289 -17.59 0.81 -21.74
C ARG A 289 -18.56 0.21 -20.71
N ARG A 290 -19.52 -0.60 -21.15
CA ARG A 290 -20.47 -1.27 -20.26
C ARG A 290 -19.79 -2.18 -19.21
N MET A 291 -18.69 -2.84 -19.60
CA MET A 291 -17.95 -3.72 -18.69
C MET A 291 -17.12 -2.93 -17.72
N LEU A 292 -16.51 -1.83 -18.17
CA LEU A 292 -15.76 -0.92 -17.31
C LEU A 292 -16.67 -0.27 -16.26
N GLU A 293 -17.85 0.18 -16.65
CA GLU A 293 -18.86 0.75 -15.71
C GLU A 293 -19.29 -0.25 -14.61
N ALA A 294 -19.24 -1.55 -14.92
CA ALA A 294 -19.60 -2.59 -13.95
C ALA A 294 -18.48 -2.95 -12.95
N VAL A 295 -17.20 -2.67 -13.28
CA VAL A 295 -16.07 -3.17 -12.49
C VAL A 295 -15.06 -2.10 -12.11
N ALA A 296 -15.01 -0.95 -12.80
CA ALA A 296 -14.09 0.12 -12.47
C ALA A 296 -14.44 0.76 -11.13
N ARG A 297 -13.41 1.14 -10.40
CA ARG A 297 -13.53 1.81 -9.11
C ARG A 297 -13.27 3.31 -9.28
N PRO A 298 -13.80 4.15 -8.39
CA PRO A 298 -13.43 5.55 -8.34
C PRO A 298 -11.90 5.72 -8.32
N GLY A 299 -11.40 6.63 -9.15
CA GLY A 299 -9.95 6.89 -9.26
C GLY A 299 -9.17 5.93 -10.17
N GLN A 300 -9.75 4.82 -10.63
CA GLN A 300 -9.11 3.92 -11.60
C GLN A 300 -9.24 4.46 -13.02
N LEU A 301 -8.14 4.44 -13.79
CA LEU A 301 -8.16 4.79 -15.20
C LEU A 301 -8.94 3.73 -16.00
N ALA A 302 -10.03 4.12 -16.66
CA ALA A 302 -10.88 3.24 -17.45
C ALA A 302 -10.79 3.67 -18.93
N LEU A 303 -10.29 2.77 -19.78
CA LEU A 303 -10.00 3.02 -21.19
C LEU A 303 -10.94 2.18 -22.07
N ASP A 304 -11.83 2.84 -22.77
CA ASP A 304 -12.76 2.17 -23.69
C ASP A 304 -12.02 1.69 -24.95
N ALA A 305 -11.90 0.37 -25.10
CA ALA A 305 -11.37 -0.27 -26.28
C ALA A 305 -11.83 -1.76 -26.32
N ILE A 306 -12.19 -2.24 -27.52
CA ILE A 306 -12.70 -3.60 -27.73
C ILE A 306 -11.83 -4.34 -28.75
N ALA A 307 -11.43 -3.67 -29.82
CA ALA A 307 -10.62 -4.29 -30.88
C ALA A 307 -9.19 -4.54 -30.36
N PRO A 308 -8.55 -5.68 -30.68
CA PRO A 308 -7.22 -6.00 -30.21
C PRO A 308 -6.18 -4.91 -30.49
N ASP A 309 -6.20 -4.32 -31.69
CA ASP A 309 -5.30 -3.22 -32.06
C ASP A 309 -5.53 -1.99 -31.18
N ALA A 310 -6.80 -1.59 -30.98
CA ALA A 310 -7.15 -0.46 -30.13
C ALA A 310 -6.73 -0.70 -28.66
N ILE A 311 -6.82 -1.94 -28.14
CA ILE A 311 -6.34 -2.28 -26.80
C ILE A 311 -4.82 -2.09 -26.72
N ALA A 312 -4.07 -2.59 -27.70
CA ALA A 312 -2.62 -2.44 -27.76
C ALA A 312 -2.20 -0.96 -27.84
N ASP A 313 -2.93 -0.16 -28.64
CA ASP A 313 -2.68 1.29 -28.74
C ASP A 313 -2.93 2.00 -27.40
N ARG A 314 -4.02 1.67 -26.68
CA ARG A 314 -4.28 2.22 -25.33
C ARG A 314 -3.17 1.90 -24.34
N ILE A 315 -2.58 0.71 -24.42
CA ILE A 315 -1.44 0.32 -23.57
C ILE A 315 -0.23 1.20 -23.90
N ARG A 316 0.08 1.41 -25.18
CA ARG A 316 1.22 2.23 -25.64
C ARG A 316 1.03 3.73 -25.30
N GLU A 317 -0.19 4.23 -25.37
CA GLU A 317 -0.55 5.62 -25.05
C GLU A 317 -0.39 5.95 -23.55
N HIS A 318 -0.32 4.93 -22.67
CA HIS A 318 -0.26 5.11 -21.22
C HIS A 318 1.00 4.45 -20.60
N PRO A 319 2.20 4.91 -20.99
CA PRO A 319 3.46 4.31 -20.51
C PRO A 319 3.68 4.44 -19.00
N GLN A 320 2.95 5.32 -18.33
CA GLN A 320 2.96 5.49 -16.88
C GLN A 320 2.25 4.34 -16.14
N CYS A 321 1.35 3.60 -16.82
CA CYS A 321 0.66 2.46 -16.22
C CYS A 321 1.50 1.18 -16.36
N ARG A 322 1.65 0.44 -15.26
CA ARG A 322 2.44 -0.80 -15.22
C ARG A 322 1.58 -2.05 -15.23
N ARG A 323 0.36 -1.95 -14.77
CA ARG A 323 -0.59 -3.06 -14.66
C ARG A 323 -1.87 -2.70 -15.38
N PHE A 324 -2.04 -3.33 -16.53
CA PHE A 324 -3.29 -3.25 -17.28
C PHE A 324 -4.12 -4.50 -17.04
N THR A 325 -5.40 -4.34 -16.80
CA THR A 325 -6.34 -5.46 -16.83
C THR A 325 -7.32 -5.25 -17.97
N VAL A 326 -7.24 -6.15 -18.96
CA VAL A 326 -8.16 -6.18 -20.09
C VAL A 326 -9.38 -6.99 -19.69
N VAL A 327 -10.53 -6.34 -19.65
CA VAL A 327 -11.81 -6.91 -19.19
C VAL A 327 -12.61 -7.38 -20.40
N MET A 328 -12.91 -8.66 -20.46
CA MET A 328 -13.68 -9.29 -21.54
C MET A 328 -14.98 -9.90 -21.02
N SER A 329 -15.99 -9.99 -21.87
CA SER A 329 -17.24 -10.70 -21.57
C SER A 329 -17.03 -12.22 -21.66
N GLY A 330 -17.60 -12.96 -20.72
CA GLY A 330 -17.52 -14.44 -20.72
C GLY A 330 -16.18 -14.97 -20.24
N ASP A 331 -15.82 -16.16 -20.68
CA ASP A 331 -14.57 -16.85 -20.39
C ASP A 331 -13.51 -16.47 -21.43
N THR A 332 -12.34 -16.04 -20.98
CA THR A 332 -11.20 -15.67 -21.84
C THR A 332 -10.62 -16.85 -22.62
N GLY A 333 -10.84 -18.07 -22.15
CA GLY A 333 -10.41 -19.31 -22.81
C GLY A 333 -11.33 -19.78 -23.95
N PHE A 334 -12.56 -19.26 -24.04
CA PHE A 334 -13.58 -19.76 -24.96
C PHE A 334 -14.10 -18.63 -25.88
N PHE A 335 -13.81 -18.72 -27.17
CA PHE A 335 -14.24 -17.75 -28.20
C PHE A 335 -13.95 -16.27 -27.87
N SER A 336 -12.90 -15.99 -27.14
CA SER A 336 -12.54 -14.63 -26.77
C SER A 336 -11.64 -13.96 -27.80
N GLY A 337 -11.65 -12.63 -27.82
CA GLY A 337 -10.70 -11.82 -28.59
C GLY A 337 -9.23 -11.98 -28.12
N THR A 338 -8.99 -12.68 -27.00
CA THR A 338 -7.67 -12.93 -26.40
C THR A 338 -6.68 -13.54 -27.40
N LYS A 339 -7.12 -14.49 -28.21
CA LYS A 339 -6.26 -15.17 -29.19
C LYS A 339 -5.69 -14.22 -30.24
N LYS A 340 -6.41 -13.16 -30.60
CA LYS A 340 -5.95 -12.10 -31.52
C LYS A 340 -5.16 -11.01 -30.80
N LEU A 341 -5.42 -10.80 -29.52
CA LEU A 341 -4.74 -9.79 -28.72
C LEU A 341 -3.33 -10.22 -28.30
N LEU A 342 -3.14 -11.47 -27.88
CA LEU A 342 -1.86 -11.95 -27.34
C LEU A 342 -0.65 -11.68 -28.25
N PRO A 343 -0.70 -11.89 -29.58
CA PRO A 343 0.44 -11.56 -30.44
C PRO A 343 0.81 -10.07 -30.43
N LEU A 344 -0.20 -9.19 -30.34
CA LEU A 344 0.01 -7.74 -30.35
C LEU A 344 0.60 -7.21 -29.04
N LEU A 345 0.48 -7.98 -27.95
CA LEU A 345 1.03 -7.62 -26.64
C LEU A 345 2.50 -8.03 -26.48
N GLN A 346 3.05 -8.83 -27.38
CA GLN A 346 4.47 -9.24 -27.34
C GLN A 346 5.42 -8.05 -27.62
N ASP A 347 4.93 -7.05 -28.34
CA ASP A 347 5.67 -5.86 -28.76
C ASP A 347 5.30 -4.61 -27.90
N CYS A 348 4.49 -4.78 -26.84
CA CYS A 348 4.06 -3.69 -25.95
C CYS A 348 4.96 -3.56 -24.71
#